data_6159628942a9a1024e17e4d3106ada24
#
_entry.id   6159628942a9a1024e17e4d3106ada24
#
_cell.length_a   1.000
_cell.length_b   1.000
_cell.length_c   1.000
_cell.angle_alpha   90.00
_cell.angle_beta   90.00
_cell.angle_gamma   90.00
#
_symmetry.space_group_name_H-M   'P 1'
#
loop_
_entity.id
_entity.type
_entity.pdbx_description
1 polymer ?
#
loop_
_entity_poly.entity_id
_entity_poly.type
_entity_poly.pdbx_seq_one_letter_code
_entity_poly.pdbx_strand_id
1 'polypeptide(L)'
;MAYPTRRPLRALFDEAPTPLIAHPPQTHQRGYYLATDGSYRPGGGGLGVLIEDAAGRTVRRLALPDTPPDNNAAEVRALAVGLRTLAGCCGADARVGVIVDHDTLAAAVNGQLLGRPPASHLSAAQARRIASDRHWRAICGHLERFAAVRVSTVPSAVNPAHPLANDPAAYAHLRWGAAPERSAPAAAPPPSRLAASDD
;
A
#
# COMPACT_ATOMS: atom_id res chain seq x y z
N MET A 1 -22.28 17.25 9.17
CA MET A 1 -22.30 15.78 9.11
C MET A 1 -20.89 15.27 9.31
N ALA A 2 -20.60 14.52 10.38
CA ALA A 2 -19.29 13.89 10.56
C ALA A 2 -19.18 12.76 9.53
N TYR A 3 -18.18 12.79 8.67
CA TYR A 3 -17.84 11.65 7.82
C TYR A 3 -17.55 10.46 8.74
N PRO A 4 -18.07 9.26 8.44
CA PRO A 4 -17.71 8.08 9.20
C PRO A 4 -16.18 7.98 9.21
N THR A 5 -15.59 7.96 10.40
CA THR A 5 -14.14 7.82 10.56
C THR A 5 -13.74 6.50 9.93
N ARG A 6 -13.06 6.59 8.79
CA ARG A 6 -12.53 5.42 8.08
C ARG A 6 -11.56 4.69 9.02
N ARG A 7 -11.69 3.36 9.10
CA ARG A 7 -10.73 2.55 9.85
C ARG A 7 -9.31 2.74 9.26
N PRO A 8 -8.27 2.95 10.10
CA PRO A 8 -6.90 3.05 9.63
C PRO A 8 -6.44 1.72 9.00
N LEU A 9 -5.56 1.79 8.00
CA LEU A 9 -5.03 0.61 7.31
C LEU A 9 -4.38 -0.38 8.28
N ARG A 10 -3.71 0.11 9.33
CA ARG A 10 -3.14 -0.73 10.38
C ARG A 10 -4.18 -1.68 10.97
N ALA A 11 -5.34 -1.17 11.37
CA ALA A 11 -6.37 -1.99 11.99
C ALA A 11 -6.96 -3.03 11.02
N LEU A 12 -7.14 -2.65 9.75
CA LEU A 12 -7.56 -3.59 8.71
C LEU A 12 -6.52 -4.68 8.49
N PHE A 13 -5.24 -4.30 8.42
CA PHE A 13 -4.13 -5.23 8.21
C PHE A 13 -3.98 -6.22 9.37
N ASP A 14 -4.08 -5.73 10.61
CA ASP A 14 -3.86 -6.53 11.83
C ASP A 14 -4.97 -7.59 12.04
N GLU A 15 -6.17 -7.37 11.50
CA GLU A 15 -7.29 -8.30 11.57
C GLU A 15 -7.41 -9.24 10.36
N ALA A 16 -6.76 -8.88 9.25
CA ALA A 16 -6.91 -9.58 7.98
C ALA A 16 -5.99 -10.82 7.89
N PRO A 17 -6.43 -11.90 7.21
CA PRO A 17 -5.59 -13.06 6.98
C PRO A 17 -4.39 -12.72 6.09
N THR A 18 -3.25 -13.34 6.39
CA THR A 18 -2.01 -13.27 5.61
C THR A 18 -1.73 -14.63 4.98
N PRO A 19 -2.06 -14.85 3.71
CA PRO A 19 -1.83 -16.13 3.05
C PRO A 19 -0.37 -16.59 3.19
N LEU A 20 -0.18 -17.88 3.44
CA LEU A 20 1.11 -18.57 3.62
C LEU A 20 1.94 -18.15 4.84
N ILE A 21 1.55 -17.13 5.57
CA ILE A 21 2.32 -16.66 6.72
C ILE A 21 1.44 -16.75 7.98
N ALA A 22 1.73 -17.71 8.83
CA ALA A 22 1.16 -17.74 10.19
C ALA A 22 1.88 -16.67 11.02
N HIS A 23 1.16 -15.64 11.45
CA HIS A 23 1.73 -14.62 12.33
C HIS A 23 0.69 -14.10 13.30
N PRO A 24 1.06 -13.75 14.51
CA PRO A 24 0.30 -12.80 15.31
C PRO A 24 0.53 -11.41 14.71
N PRO A 25 -0.50 -10.76 14.17
CA PRO A 25 -0.37 -9.45 13.50
C PRO A 25 0.28 -8.38 14.36
N GLN A 26 0.05 -8.46 15.65
CA GLN A 26 0.46 -7.46 16.66
C GLN A 26 1.95 -7.48 17.01
N THR A 27 2.70 -8.51 16.64
CA THR A 27 4.12 -8.65 17.04
C THR A 27 5.11 -7.92 16.15
N HIS A 28 4.67 -7.40 15.00
CA HIS A 28 5.55 -6.74 14.05
C HIS A 28 5.07 -5.32 13.76
N GLN A 29 5.61 -4.34 14.47
CA GLN A 29 5.36 -2.94 14.15
C GLN A 29 5.84 -2.64 12.73
N ARG A 30 4.96 -2.04 11.93
CA ARG A 30 5.25 -1.55 10.59
C ARG A 30 5.21 -0.04 10.58
N GLY A 31 6.13 0.56 9.80
CA GLY A 31 6.17 2.01 9.66
C GLY A 31 5.11 2.53 8.68
N TYR A 32 4.72 1.68 7.71
CA TYR A 32 3.80 2.06 6.64
C TYR A 32 2.81 0.96 6.31
N TYR A 33 1.63 1.38 5.84
CA TYR A 33 0.58 0.52 5.35
C TYR A 33 0.16 1.00 3.96
N LEU A 34 0.01 0.05 3.05
CA LEU A 34 -0.38 0.26 1.67
C LEU A 34 -1.65 -0.53 1.38
N ALA A 35 -2.72 0.12 0.90
CA ALA A 35 -3.85 -0.55 0.28
C ALA A 35 -3.84 -0.29 -1.22
N THR A 36 -4.08 -1.34 -2.01
CA THR A 36 -4.22 -1.24 -3.46
C THR A 36 -5.45 -1.98 -3.94
N ASP A 37 -6.01 -1.51 -5.03
CA ASP A 37 -7.14 -2.10 -5.73
C ASP A 37 -7.04 -1.81 -7.22
N GLY A 38 -7.41 -2.77 -8.04
CA GLY A 38 -7.45 -2.63 -9.48
C GLY A 38 -8.86 -2.88 -10.00
N SER A 39 -9.39 -2.04 -10.86
CA SER A 39 -10.67 -2.28 -11.49
C SER A 39 -10.53 -2.43 -12.99
N TYR A 40 -11.31 -3.37 -13.54
CA TYR A 40 -11.44 -3.60 -14.97
C TYR A 40 -12.89 -3.42 -15.39
N ARG A 41 -13.09 -2.70 -16.50
CA ARG A 41 -14.37 -2.58 -17.21
C ARG A 41 -14.10 -2.55 -18.72
N PRO A 42 -15.01 -3.02 -19.55
CA PRO A 42 -14.93 -2.78 -20.99
C PRO A 42 -14.82 -1.28 -21.29
N GLY A 43 -13.75 -0.88 -21.97
CA GLY A 43 -13.49 0.52 -22.29
C GLY A 43 -12.72 1.33 -21.25
N GLY A 44 -12.32 0.72 -20.14
CA GLY A 44 -11.48 1.38 -19.15
C GLY A 44 -11.56 0.73 -17.77
N GLY A 45 -10.78 1.25 -16.85
CA GLY A 45 -10.70 0.81 -15.46
C GLY A 45 -9.90 1.80 -14.64
N GLY A 46 -9.41 1.38 -13.49
CA GLY A 46 -8.59 2.24 -12.67
C GLY A 46 -7.72 1.49 -11.67
N LEU A 47 -6.75 2.22 -11.16
CA LEU A 47 -5.83 1.77 -10.12
C LEU A 47 -5.97 2.69 -8.91
N GLY A 48 -6.30 2.10 -7.76
CA GLY A 48 -6.42 2.78 -6.49
C GLY A 48 -5.21 2.49 -5.60
N VAL A 49 -4.66 3.51 -4.98
CA VAL A 49 -3.54 3.40 -4.02
C VAL A 49 -3.81 4.30 -2.83
N LEU A 50 -3.65 3.77 -1.64
CA LEU A 50 -3.67 4.50 -0.40
C LEU A 50 -2.49 4.09 0.48
N ILE A 51 -1.72 5.05 0.94
CA ILE A 51 -0.59 4.84 1.84
C ILE A 51 -0.84 5.61 3.13
N GLU A 52 -0.68 4.92 4.26
CA GLU A 52 -0.72 5.50 5.59
C GLU A 52 0.56 5.18 6.37
N ASP A 53 0.93 6.06 7.29
CA ASP A 53 1.95 5.78 8.28
C ASP A 53 1.39 4.94 9.45
N ALA A 54 2.25 4.57 10.39
CA ALA A 54 1.88 3.80 11.58
C ALA A 54 0.85 4.48 12.49
N ALA A 55 0.72 5.81 12.40
CA ALA A 55 -0.26 6.60 13.15
C ALA A 55 -1.62 6.71 12.41
N GLY A 56 -1.75 6.13 11.21
CA GLY A 56 -2.95 6.20 10.38
C GLY A 56 -3.08 7.51 9.60
N ARG A 57 -2.03 8.31 9.51
CA ARG A 57 -2.03 9.53 8.70
C ARG A 57 -1.81 9.17 7.24
N THR A 58 -2.62 9.73 6.36
CA THR A 58 -2.47 9.52 4.92
C THR A 58 -1.16 10.17 4.42
N VAL A 59 -0.27 9.35 3.87
CA VAL A 59 0.99 9.76 3.23
C VAL A 59 0.77 10.03 1.74
N ARG A 60 0.02 9.14 1.07
CA ARG A 60 -0.33 9.28 -0.35
C ARG A 60 -1.68 8.65 -0.64
N ARG A 61 -2.36 9.21 -1.63
CA ARG A 61 -3.58 8.67 -2.21
C ARG A 61 -3.54 8.90 -3.71
N LEU A 62 -3.76 7.84 -4.50
CA LEU A 62 -3.77 7.93 -5.96
C LEU A 62 -5.03 7.24 -6.51
N ALA A 63 -5.57 7.83 -7.55
CA ALA A 63 -6.63 7.26 -8.37
C ALA A 63 -6.25 7.48 -9.84
N LEU A 64 -5.85 6.42 -10.52
CA LEU A 64 -5.30 6.49 -11.87
C LEU A 64 -6.21 5.74 -12.83
N PRO A 65 -6.67 6.36 -13.94
CA PRO A 65 -7.32 5.61 -15.01
C PRO A 65 -6.31 4.66 -15.65
N ASP A 66 -6.76 3.46 -15.98
CA ASP A 66 -5.98 2.43 -16.68
C ASP A 66 -6.87 1.63 -17.62
N THR A 67 -6.26 0.92 -18.54
CA THR A 67 -6.92 0.00 -19.48
C THR A 67 -6.28 -1.39 -19.37
N PRO A 68 -6.47 -2.07 -18.23
CA PRO A 68 -5.94 -3.42 -18.06
C PRO A 68 -6.69 -4.41 -18.97
N PRO A 69 -6.07 -5.52 -19.37
CA PRO A 69 -6.75 -6.53 -20.20
C PRO A 69 -7.80 -7.33 -19.43
N ASP A 70 -7.65 -7.46 -18.14
CA ASP A 70 -8.58 -8.16 -17.23
C ASP A 70 -8.40 -7.66 -15.77
N ASN A 71 -9.26 -8.15 -14.88
CA ASN A 71 -9.24 -7.75 -13.47
C ASN A 71 -7.95 -8.18 -12.74
N ASN A 72 -7.40 -9.36 -13.06
CA ASN A 72 -6.15 -9.79 -12.41
C ASN A 72 -4.97 -8.88 -12.79
N ALA A 73 -4.91 -8.47 -14.07
CA ALA A 73 -3.88 -7.53 -14.52
C ALA A 73 -4.06 -6.15 -13.86
N ALA A 74 -5.30 -5.72 -13.62
CA ALA A 74 -5.57 -4.49 -12.88
C ALA A 74 -4.99 -4.55 -11.47
N GLU A 75 -5.26 -5.64 -10.73
CA GLU A 75 -4.73 -5.85 -9.38
C GLU A 75 -3.19 -5.87 -9.33
N VAL A 76 -2.55 -6.61 -10.24
CA VAL A 76 -1.08 -6.67 -10.33
C VAL A 76 -0.50 -5.28 -10.62
N ARG A 77 -1.13 -4.52 -11.52
CA ARG A 77 -0.69 -3.15 -11.86
C ARG A 77 -0.88 -2.20 -10.68
N ALA A 78 -2.02 -2.27 -9.98
CA ALA A 78 -2.28 -1.45 -8.80
C ALA A 78 -1.22 -1.67 -7.71
N LEU A 79 -0.88 -2.93 -7.44
CA LEU A 79 0.17 -3.29 -6.49
C LEU A 79 1.55 -2.77 -6.94
N ALA A 80 1.91 -2.94 -8.21
CA ALA A 80 3.19 -2.44 -8.74
C ALA A 80 3.32 -0.91 -8.60
N VAL A 81 2.24 -0.17 -8.92
CA VAL A 81 2.17 1.29 -8.75
C VAL A 81 2.24 1.67 -7.28
N GLY A 82 1.51 0.97 -6.42
CA GLY A 82 1.49 1.20 -4.97
C GLY A 82 2.88 1.03 -4.34
N LEU A 83 3.56 -0.09 -4.61
CA LEU A 83 4.91 -0.35 -4.09
C LEU A 83 5.94 0.65 -4.62
N ARG A 84 5.86 1.02 -5.90
CA ARG A 84 6.71 2.07 -6.48
C ARG A 84 6.51 3.40 -5.77
N THR A 85 5.25 3.79 -5.56
CA THR A 85 4.89 5.04 -4.88
C THR A 85 5.40 5.05 -3.44
N LEU A 86 5.19 3.94 -2.72
CA LEU A 86 5.65 3.78 -1.35
C LEU A 86 7.18 3.86 -1.25
N ALA A 87 7.90 3.21 -2.17
CA ALA A 87 9.36 3.29 -2.22
C ALA A 87 9.90 4.71 -2.44
N GLY A 88 9.10 5.60 -3.01
CA GLY A 88 9.42 7.03 -3.11
C GLY A 88 9.08 7.84 -1.85
N CYS A 89 8.37 7.26 -0.89
CA CYS A 89 7.91 7.94 0.33
C CYS A 89 8.68 7.52 1.59
N CYS A 90 9.37 6.39 1.58
CA CYS A 90 10.04 5.83 2.76
C CYS A 90 11.45 5.30 2.44
N GLY A 91 12.25 5.09 3.47
CA GLY A 91 13.61 4.53 3.35
C GLY A 91 13.61 3.01 3.14
N ALA A 92 14.80 2.46 2.83
CA ALA A 92 15.02 1.03 2.60
C ALA A 92 14.84 0.17 3.87
N ASP A 93 14.89 0.76 5.04
CA ASP A 93 14.66 0.13 6.35
C ASP A 93 13.17 -0.01 6.69
N ALA A 94 12.28 0.46 5.81
CA ALA A 94 10.84 0.46 6.06
C ALA A 94 10.29 -0.98 6.16
N ARG A 95 9.43 -1.18 7.16
CA ARG A 95 8.59 -2.38 7.30
C ARG A 95 7.18 -2.04 6.86
N VAL A 96 6.63 -2.83 5.98
CA VAL A 96 5.39 -2.52 5.24
C VAL A 96 4.34 -3.59 5.43
N GLY A 97 3.11 -3.16 5.73
CA GLY A 97 1.90 -3.98 5.63
C GLY A 97 1.14 -3.62 4.35
N VAL A 98 0.84 -4.58 3.51
CA VAL A 98 0.10 -4.40 2.26
C VAL A 98 -1.27 -5.04 2.39
N ILE A 99 -2.30 -4.38 1.90
CA ILE A 99 -3.68 -4.85 1.85
C ILE A 99 -4.12 -4.90 0.40
N VAL A 100 -4.61 -6.05 -0.03
CA VAL A 100 -5.24 -6.28 -1.34
C VAL A 100 -6.55 -7.02 -1.15
N ASP A 101 -7.39 -7.09 -2.17
CA ASP A 101 -8.60 -7.92 -2.16
C ASP A 101 -8.48 -9.18 -3.05
N HIS A 102 -7.26 -9.52 -3.47
CA HIS A 102 -6.97 -10.63 -4.37
C HIS A 102 -6.08 -11.69 -3.71
N ASP A 103 -6.68 -12.78 -3.21
CA ASP A 103 -6.01 -13.83 -2.45
C ASP A 103 -4.83 -14.48 -3.18
N THR A 104 -4.99 -14.75 -4.48
CA THR A 104 -3.92 -15.34 -5.30
C THR A 104 -2.70 -14.42 -5.40
N LEU A 105 -2.92 -13.11 -5.54
CA LEU A 105 -1.84 -12.13 -5.58
C LEU A 105 -1.13 -12.03 -4.23
N ALA A 106 -1.89 -11.96 -3.13
CA ALA A 106 -1.33 -11.97 -1.79
C ALA A 106 -0.50 -13.21 -1.50
N ALA A 107 -1.01 -14.40 -1.87
CA ALA A 107 -0.28 -15.64 -1.73
C ALA A 107 1.00 -15.67 -2.58
N ALA A 108 0.95 -15.18 -3.82
CA ALA A 108 2.13 -15.10 -4.68
C ALA A 108 3.22 -14.20 -4.09
N VAL A 109 2.84 -13.02 -3.61
CA VAL A 109 3.80 -12.07 -3.01
C VAL A 109 4.39 -12.64 -1.71
N ASN A 110 3.56 -13.15 -0.81
CA ASN A 110 4.03 -13.75 0.43
C ASN A 110 4.91 -14.98 0.17
N GLY A 111 4.56 -15.80 -0.83
CA GLY A 111 5.39 -16.92 -1.28
C GLY A 111 6.76 -16.45 -1.76
N GLN A 112 6.82 -15.43 -2.59
CA GLN A 112 8.07 -14.82 -3.07
C GLN A 112 8.95 -14.36 -1.90
N LEU A 113 8.36 -13.70 -0.91
CA LEU A 113 9.07 -13.25 0.31
C LEU A 113 9.60 -14.41 1.17
N LEU A 114 9.00 -15.59 1.07
CA LEU A 114 9.42 -16.83 1.74
C LEU A 114 10.41 -17.66 0.89
N GLY A 115 10.86 -17.15 -0.26
CA GLY A 115 11.67 -17.92 -1.21
C GLY A 115 10.91 -19.07 -1.89
N ARG A 116 9.58 -19.01 -1.91
CA ARG A 116 8.71 -20.02 -2.54
C ARG A 116 8.18 -19.46 -3.86
N PRO A 117 8.57 -20.01 -5.01
CA PRO A 117 8.05 -19.53 -6.30
C PRO A 117 6.53 -19.80 -6.40
N PRO A 118 5.77 -18.99 -7.17
CA PRO A 118 4.31 -19.15 -7.30
C PRO A 118 3.87 -20.58 -7.64
N ALA A 119 4.63 -21.31 -8.45
CA ALA A 119 4.33 -22.70 -8.82
C ALA A 119 4.37 -23.70 -7.65
N SER A 120 4.93 -23.35 -6.52
CA SER A 120 5.02 -24.24 -5.34
C SER A 120 3.76 -24.24 -4.47
N HIS A 121 2.86 -23.25 -4.65
CA HIS A 121 1.69 -23.08 -3.76
C HIS A 121 0.44 -22.55 -4.48
N LEU A 122 0.54 -22.21 -5.76
CA LEU A 122 -0.58 -21.84 -6.62
C LEU A 122 -0.84 -22.95 -7.67
N SER A 123 -2.03 -22.95 -8.23
CA SER A 123 -2.29 -23.81 -9.41
C SER A 123 -1.39 -23.41 -10.57
N ALA A 124 -1.09 -24.35 -11.47
CA ALA A 124 -0.22 -24.09 -12.63
C ALA A 124 -0.73 -22.95 -13.52
N ALA A 125 -2.06 -22.78 -13.63
CA ALA A 125 -2.65 -21.67 -14.39
C ALA A 125 -2.44 -20.31 -13.70
N GLN A 126 -2.66 -20.23 -12.39
CA GLN A 126 -2.44 -19.02 -11.59
C GLN A 126 -0.96 -18.63 -11.57
N ALA A 127 -0.07 -19.60 -11.33
CA ALA A 127 1.37 -19.36 -11.32
C ALA A 127 1.88 -18.83 -12.67
N ARG A 128 1.45 -19.42 -13.79
CA ARG A 128 1.81 -18.91 -15.13
C ARG A 128 1.30 -17.51 -15.37
N ARG A 129 0.04 -17.22 -15.02
CA ARG A 129 -0.57 -15.89 -15.22
C ARG A 129 0.23 -14.81 -14.48
N ILE A 130 0.56 -15.03 -13.23
CA ILE A 130 1.34 -14.07 -12.42
C ILE A 130 2.76 -13.94 -12.95
N ALA A 131 3.48 -15.04 -13.17
CA ALA A 131 4.87 -15.02 -13.62
C ALA A 131 5.06 -14.43 -15.02
N SER A 132 4.05 -14.52 -15.89
CA SER A 132 4.09 -13.93 -17.24
C SER A 132 3.74 -12.43 -17.26
N ASP A 133 3.16 -11.88 -16.20
CA ASP A 133 2.82 -10.48 -16.14
C ASP A 133 4.12 -9.63 -16.03
N ARG A 134 4.26 -8.67 -16.92
CA ARG A 134 5.43 -7.77 -16.93
C ARG A 134 5.61 -6.99 -15.63
N HIS A 135 4.52 -6.71 -14.91
CA HIS A 135 4.53 -5.98 -13.65
C HIS A 135 4.98 -6.85 -12.48
N TRP A 136 4.93 -8.19 -12.59
CA TRP A 136 5.41 -9.10 -11.55
C TRP A 136 6.90 -8.87 -11.23
N ARG A 137 7.73 -8.71 -12.27
CA ARG A 137 9.16 -8.39 -12.07
C ARG A 137 9.37 -7.06 -11.35
N ALA A 138 8.55 -6.06 -11.68
CA ALA A 138 8.60 -4.77 -10.99
C ALA A 138 8.20 -4.89 -9.52
N ILE A 139 7.15 -5.70 -9.22
CA ILE A 139 6.75 -6.02 -7.84
C ILE A 139 7.93 -6.64 -7.09
N CYS A 140 8.53 -7.72 -7.61
CA CYS A 140 9.67 -8.38 -6.98
C CYS A 140 10.83 -7.40 -6.68
N GLY A 141 11.22 -6.58 -7.66
CA GLY A 141 12.27 -5.57 -7.47
C GLY A 141 11.93 -4.48 -6.46
N HIS A 142 10.63 -4.14 -6.29
CA HIS A 142 10.22 -3.22 -5.23
C HIS A 142 10.21 -3.89 -3.85
N LEU A 143 9.83 -5.16 -3.76
CA LEU A 143 9.84 -5.89 -2.48
C LEU A 143 11.23 -5.94 -1.85
N GLU A 144 12.27 -6.09 -2.66
CA GLU A 144 13.68 -6.11 -2.22
C GLU A 144 14.16 -4.77 -1.61
N ARG A 145 13.42 -3.69 -1.84
CA ARG A 145 13.76 -2.35 -1.32
C ARG A 145 13.30 -2.10 0.11
N PHE A 146 12.55 -3.00 0.71
CA PHE A 146 12.02 -2.84 2.06
C PHE A 146 12.62 -3.87 3.01
N ALA A 147 12.84 -3.50 4.26
CA ALA A 147 13.34 -4.41 5.28
C ALA A 147 12.39 -5.59 5.55
N ALA A 148 11.09 -5.37 5.41
CA ALA A 148 10.09 -6.43 5.50
C ALA A 148 8.78 -5.99 4.83
N VAL A 149 8.16 -6.93 4.14
CA VAL A 149 6.81 -6.77 3.58
C VAL A 149 5.94 -7.94 4.00
N ARG A 150 4.66 -7.71 4.20
CA ARG A 150 3.63 -8.75 4.31
C ARG A 150 2.36 -8.28 3.64
N VAL A 151 1.66 -9.21 3.01
CA VAL A 151 0.42 -8.92 2.30
C VAL A 151 -0.73 -9.64 2.96
N SER A 152 -1.73 -8.89 3.37
CA SER A 152 -3.01 -9.36 3.91
C SER A 152 -4.12 -9.19 2.88
N THR A 153 -5.17 -9.99 3.00
CA THR A 153 -6.34 -9.87 2.11
C THR A 153 -7.57 -9.41 2.88
N VAL A 154 -8.34 -8.54 2.26
CA VAL A 154 -9.63 -8.06 2.77
C VAL A 154 -10.68 -8.16 1.67
N PRO A 155 -11.97 -8.27 1.99
CA PRO A 155 -13.01 -8.13 0.98
C PRO A 155 -12.98 -6.75 0.31
N SER A 156 -13.25 -6.68 -1.00
CA SER A 156 -13.28 -5.42 -1.77
C SER A 156 -14.12 -4.33 -1.10
N ALA A 157 -15.26 -4.69 -0.52
CA ALA A 157 -16.19 -3.75 0.13
C ALA A 157 -15.55 -2.98 1.31
N VAL A 158 -14.50 -3.52 1.94
CA VAL A 158 -13.78 -2.86 3.04
C VAL A 158 -12.39 -2.37 2.64
N ASN A 159 -11.94 -2.66 1.41
CA ASN A 159 -10.69 -2.15 0.88
C ASN A 159 -10.79 -0.64 0.60
N PRO A 160 -10.07 0.22 1.30
CA PRO A 160 -10.22 1.67 1.12
C PRO A 160 -9.61 2.19 -0.20
N ALA A 161 -8.88 1.37 -0.94
CA ALA A 161 -8.42 1.68 -2.29
C ALA A 161 -9.52 1.42 -3.35
N HIS A 162 -10.54 0.62 -3.03
CA HIS A 162 -11.60 0.22 -3.96
C HIS A 162 -12.34 1.41 -4.61
N PRO A 163 -12.81 2.43 -3.88
CA PRO A 163 -13.45 3.59 -4.52
C PRO A 163 -12.50 4.35 -5.48
N LEU A 164 -11.20 4.38 -5.16
CA LEU A 164 -10.18 5.06 -5.98
C LEU A 164 -9.97 4.35 -7.32
N ALA A 165 -10.02 3.02 -7.33
CA ALA A 165 -9.90 2.21 -8.54
C ALA A 165 -11.20 2.25 -9.38
N ASN A 166 -12.36 2.19 -8.73
CA ASN A 166 -13.65 2.12 -9.42
C ASN A 166 -14.08 3.42 -10.08
N ASP A 167 -13.76 4.56 -9.50
CA ASP A 167 -14.10 5.86 -10.07
C ASP A 167 -12.89 6.82 -10.02
N PRO A 168 -11.84 6.56 -10.81
CA PRO A 168 -10.65 7.41 -10.78
C PRO A 168 -10.91 8.84 -11.27
N ALA A 169 -12.02 9.08 -11.99
CA ALA A 169 -12.39 10.42 -12.44
C ALA A 169 -12.87 11.30 -11.29
N ALA A 170 -13.65 10.75 -10.36
CA ALA A 170 -14.10 11.46 -9.16
C ALA A 170 -12.93 11.90 -8.26
N TYR A 171 -11.78 11.22 -8.38
CA TYR A 171 -10.57 11.49 -7.61
C TYR A 171 -9.43 12.09 -8.45
N ALA A 172 -9.74 12.69 -9.60
CA ALA A 172 -8.74 13.24 -10.52
C ALA A 172 -7.79 14.25 -9.87
N HIS A 173 -8.27 14.99 -8.86
CA HIS A 173 -7.49 15.93 -8.06
C HIS A 173 -6.38 15.27 -7.23
N LEU A 174 -6.42 13.95 -7.01
CA LEU A 174 -5.41 13.18 -6.25
C LEU A 174 -4.24 12.69 -7.13
N ARG A 175 -4.32 12.81 -8.44
CA ARG A 175 -3.29 12.29 -9.38
C ARG A 175 -1.92 12.94 -9.16
N TRP A 176 -1.92 14.16 -8.71
CA TRP A 176 -0.71 14.97 -8.49
C TRP A 176 -0.37 15.07 -7.01
N GLY A 177 -0.68 14.08 -6.23
CA GLY A 177 -0.50 14.01 -4.79
C GLY A 177 0.20 15.23 -4.22
N ALA A 178 -0.56 16.16 -3.64
CA ALA A 178 0.03 17.22 -2.85
C ALA A 178 1.01 16.56 -1.88
N ALA A 179 2.28 16.94 -1.94
CA ALA A 179 3.21 16.54 -0.91
C ALA A 179 2.57 16.96 0.42
N PRO A 180 2.54 16.09 1.45
CA PRO A 180 2.13 16.55 2.76
C PRO A 180 2.96 17.80 3.04
N GLU A 181 2.31 18.89 3.37
CA GLU A 181 3.01 20.07 3.88
C GLU A 181 3.95 19.55 4.95
N ARG A 182 5.25 19.68 4.71
CA ARG A 182 6.23 19.39 5.75
C ARG A 182 5.89 20.40 6.83
N SER A 183 5.31 19.94 7.94
CA SER A 183 5.18 20.73 9.14
C SER A 183 6.58 21.27 9.39
N ALA A 184 6.74 22.58 9.25
CA ALA A 184 8.00 23.20 9.53
C ALA A 184 8.42 22.75 10.94
N PRO A 185 9.68 22.36 11.17
CA PRO A 185 10.11 22.00 12.51
C PRO A 185 9.72 23.19 13.42
N ALA A 186 9.03 22.86 14.52
CA ALA A 186 8.62 23.86 15.50
C ALA A 186 9.85 24.74 15.80
N ALA A 187 9.70 26.05 15.60
CA ALA A 187 10.77 26.98 15.86
C ALA A 187 11.26 26.76 17.30
N ALA A 188 12.56 26.56 17.46
CA ALA A 188 13.16 26.42 18.79
C ALA A 188 12.74 27.63 19.64
N PRO A 189 12.35 27.41 20.90
CA PRO A 189 12.01 28.51 21.78
C PRO A 189 13.22 29.47 21.88
N PRO A 190 12.98 30.77 21.90
CA PRO A 190 14.08 31.75 22.03
C PRO A 190 14.86 31.48 23.30
N PRO A 191 16.20 31.68 23.29
CA PRO A 191 17.01 31.46 24.46
C PRO A 191 16.53 32.39 25.59
N SER A 192 16.26 31.81 26.76
CA SER A 192 15.91 32.53 27.98
C SER A 192 17.03 33.52 28.29
N ARG A 193 16.70 34.81 28.30
CA ARG A 193 17.61 35.84 28.84
C ARG A 193 17.80 35.54 30.31
N LEU A 194 18.98 35.05 30.67
CA LEU A 194 19.43 35.06 32.06
C LEU A 194 19.49 36.51 32.49
N ALA A 195 18.72 36.81 33.54
CA ALA A 195 18.78 38.11 34.19
C ALA A 195 20.22 38.36 34.69
N ALA A 196 20.84 39.42 34.24
CA ALA A 196 22.04 39.91 34.84
C ALA A 196 21.67 40.39 36.26
N SER A 197 22.26 39.76 37.27
CA SER A 197 22.24 40.26 38.63
C SER A 197 23.26 41.40 38.69
N ASP A 198 22.76 42.62 38.93
CA ASP A 198 23.59 43.75 39.39
C ASP A 198 23.97 43.49 40.86
N ASP A 199 25.23 43.53 41.12
CA ASP A 199 25.87 43.91 42.38
C ASP A 199 26.96 44.95 42.11
#